data_833e4cda9fd24391b3817ee09ada903b
#
_entry.id   833e4cda9fd24391b3817ee09ada903b
#
_cell.length_a   1.000
_cell.length_b   1.000
_cell.length_c   1.000
_cell.angle_alpha   90.00
_cell.angle_beta   90.00
_cell.angle_gamma   90.00
#
_symmetry.space_group_name_H-M   'P 1'
#
loop_
_entity.id
_entity.type
_entity.pdbx_description
1 polymer ?
#
loop_
_entity_poly.entity_id
_entity_poly.type
_entity_poly.pdbx_seq_one_letter_code
_entity_poly.pdbx_strand_id
1 'polypeptide(L)'
;MTKTTTSSTKRRLIVGISGASGIVYGVRLLQVLQHSDVETHLVMSDSARMTLATELDMSVKEVEALATEVHSAKNIGATISSGSFKTMGMVVAPCSIKSLSEIAYGMTGGLLSRAADVVLKERRRLVLLVRETPLHTGHIRTMLQASENGAILMPPVPALYARPNSIDDMVNHTVGRCLDLFDIETALVSRWAGMGQNK
;
A
#
# COMPACT_ATOMS: atom_id res chain seq x y z
N MET A 1 41.94 1.01 16.23
CA MET A 1 41.20 1.14 14.95
C MET A 1 39.85 0.47 15.11
N THR A 2 38.84 1.24 15.48
CA THR A 2 37.48 0.76 15.69
C THR A 2 36.81 0.64 14.29
N LYS A 3 36.52 -0.56 13.85
CA LYS A 3 35.72 -0.79 12.63
C LYS A 3 34.31 -0.28 12.88
N THR A 4 33.98 0.87 12.32
CA THR A 4 32.63 1.37 12.23
C THR A 4 31.88 0.51 11.22
N THR A 5 31.19 -0.53 11.68
CA THR A 5 30.23 -1.28 10.87
C THR A 5 29.05 -0.32 10.61
N THR A 6 29.00 0.27 9.43
CA THR A 6 27.81 0.93 8.91
C THR A 6 26.73 -0.14 8.75
N SER A 7 25.89 -0.29 9.76
CA SER A 7 24.65 -1.04 9.65
C SER A 7 23.79 -0.33 8.61
N SER A 8 23.76 -0.85 7.40
CA SER A 8 22.76 -0.46 6.40
C SER A 8 21.39 -0.66 7.04
N THR A 9 20.69 0.45 7.29
CA THR A 9 19.32 0.38 7.80
C THR A 9 18.48 -0.33 6.75
N LYS A 10 17.99 -1.53 7.09
CA LYS A 10 17.12 -2.32 6.20
C LYS A 10 15.94 -1.46 5.73
N ARG A 11 15.71 -1.46 4.42
CA ARG A 11 14.55 -0.79 3.83
C ARG A 11 13.31 -1.61 4.16
N ARG A 12 12.31 -1.02 4.83
CA ARG A 12 11.09 -1.71 5.25
C ARG A 12 9.87 -0.96 4.76
N LEU A 13 8.91 -1.68 4.17
CA LEU A 13 7.64 -1.12 3.73
C LEU A 13 6.48 -1.90 4.36
N ILE A 14 5.53 -1.18 4.97
CA ILE A 14 4.30 -1.79 5.47
C ILE A 14 3.31 -1.88 4.31
N VAL A 15 2.74 -3.06 4.10
CA VAL A 15 1.68 -3.30 3.12
C VAL A 15 0.40 -3.66 3.87
N GLY A 16 -0.57 -2.77 3.83
CA GLY A 16 -1.91 -2.98 4.35
C GLY A 16 -2.84 -3.43 3.22
N ILE A 17 -3.65 -4.47 3.45
CA ILE A 17 -4.69 -4.89 2.53
C ILE A 17 -6.03 -4.82 3.26
N SER A 18 -6.94 -3.95 2.82
CA SER A 18 -8.26 -3.79 3.43
C SER A 18 -9.38 -4.32 2.52
N GLY A 19 -10.59 -4.46 3.06
CA GLY A 19 -11.71 -5.12 2.37
C GLY A 19 -12.44 -4.22 1.38
N ALA A 20 -11.74 -3.76 0.36
CA ALA A 20 -12.33 -3.17 -0.83
C ALA A 20 -12.02 -4.04 -2.04
N SER A 21 -12.81 -3.95 -3.09
CA SER A 21 -12.48 -4.62 -4.37
C SER A 21 -11.14 -4.11 -4.91
N GLY A 22 -10.39 -5.00 -5.57
CA GLY A 22 -9.04 -4.71 -6.07
C GLY A 22 -7.93 -5.27 -5.19
N ILE A 23 -8.17 -6.42 -4.52
CA ILE A 23 -7.14 -7.15 -3.75
C ILE A 23 -5.89 -7.41 -4.60
N VAL A 24 -6.06 -7.55 -5.91
CA VAL A 24 -4.98 -7.74 -6.89
C VAL A 24 -3.88 -6.69 -6.78
N TYR A 25 -4.19 -5.44 -6.42
CA TYR A 25 -3.17 -4.37 -6.25
C TYR A 25 -2.22 -4.67 -5.09
N GLY A 26 -2.76 -5.10 -3.94
CA GLY A 26 -1.95 -5.47 -2.78
C GLY A 26 -1.13 -6.73 -3.02
N VAL A 27 -1.71 -7.73 -3.65
CA VAL A 27 -1.03 -8.98 -4.02
C VAL A 27 0.09 -8.68 -5.02
N ARG A 28 -0.17 -7.91 -6.07
CA ARG A 28 0.83 -7.55 -7.07
C ARG A 28 1.98 -6.72 -6.50
N LEU A 29 1.67 -5.80 -5.58
CA LEU A 29 2.67 -5.03 -4.84
C LEU A 29 3.64 -5.96 -4.10
N LEU A 30 3.11 -6.95 -3.35
CA LEU A 30 3.93 -7.94 -2.65
C LEU A 30 4.78 -8.78 -3.62
N GLN A 31 4.20 -9.27 -4.72
CA GLN A 31 4.92 -10.05 -5.74
C GLN A 31 6.11 -9.27 -6.31
N VAL A 32 5.93 -7.99 -6.60
CA VAL A 32 7.01 -7.14 -7.12
C VAL A 32 8.09 -6.93 -6.08
N LEU A 33 7.70 -6.67 -4.83
CA LEU A 33 8.64 -6.42 -3.74
C LEU A 33 9.45 -7.64 -3.31
N GLN A 34 8.97 -8.87 -3.57
CA GLN A 34 9.75 -10.10 -3.34
C GLN A 34 11.10 -10.12 -4.08
N HIS A 35 11.18 -9.40 -5.20
CA HIS A 35 12.39 -9.34 -6.04
C HIS A 35 13.23 -8.08 -5.77
N SER A 36 12.99 -7.41 -4.65
CA SER A 36 13.68 -6.19 -4.22
C SER A 36 14.44 -6.39 -2.91
N ASP A 37 15.21 -5.38 -2.49
CA ASP A 37 15.91 -5.32 -1.19
C ASP A 37 15.01 -4.82 -0.04
N VAL A 38 13.70 -4.70 -0.27
CA VAL A 38 12.73 -4.16 0.69
C VAL A 38 12.09 -5.27 1.51
N GLU A 39 12.26 -5.24 2.83
CA GLU A 39 11.49 -6.10 3.75
C GLU A 39 10.03 -5.62 3.79
N THR A 40 9.10 -6.51 3.48
CA THR A 40 7.65 -6.22 3.50
C THR A 40 7.00 -6.71 4.79
N HIS A 41 6.22 -5.83 5.43
CA HIS A 41 5.42 -6.13 6.63
C HIS A 41 3.94 -6.10 6.27
N LEU A 42 3.34 -7.26 6.11
CA LEU A 42 1.94 -7.40 5.69
C LEU A 42 0.97 -7.35 6.88
N VAL A 43 -0.09 -6.57 6.72
CA VAL A 43 -1.28 -6.63 7.58
C VAL A 43 -2.55 -6.67 6.72
N MET A 44 -3.33 -7.75 6.84
CA MET A 44 -4.61 -7.92 6.13
C MET A 44 -5.77 -7.83 7.11
N SER A 45 -6.79 -7.02 6.78
CA SER A 45 -8.04 -7.01 7.55
C SER A 45 -8.85 -8.31 7.34
N ASP A 46 -9.74 -8.64 8.28
CA ASP A 46 -10.61 -9.82 8.12
C ASP A 46 -11.50 -9.70 6.87
N SER A 47 -11.97 -8.48 6.55
CA SER A 47 -12.72 -8.23 5.31
C SER A 47 -11.87 -8.40 4.05
N ALA A 48 -10.57 -8.08 4.09
CA ALA A 48 -9.68 -8.34 2.95
C ALA A 48 -9.53 -9.84 2.66
N ARG A 49 -9.50 -10.69 3.69
CA ARG A 49 -9.44 -12.14 3.53
C ARG A 49 -10.71 -12.68 2.85
N MET A 50 -11.89 -12.11 3.17
CA MET A 50 -13.15 -12.48 2.50
C MET A 50 -13.16 -12.02 1.03
N THR A 51 -12.72 -10.79 0.76
CA THR A 51 -12.66 -10.25 -0.60
C THR A 51 -11.67 -11.02 -1.47
N LEU A 52 -10.52 -11.43 -0.91
CA LEU A 52 -9.54 -12.29 -1.60
C LEU A 52 -10.18 -13.56 -2.16
N ALA A 53 -10.94 -14.27 -1.34
CA ALA A 53 -11.61 -15.50 -1.74
C ALA A 53 -12.65 -15.33 -2.85
N THR A 54 -13.10 -14.09 -3.08
CA THR A 54 -14.08 -13.76 -4.13
C THR A 54 -13.41 -13.30 -5.42
N GLU A 55 -12.26 -12.65 -5.32
CA GLU A 55 -11.63 -11.96 -6.46
C GLU A 55 -10.48 -12.74 -7.10
N LEU A 56 -9.78 -13.58 -6.33
CA LEU A 56 -8.58 -14.26 -6.80
C LEU A 56 -8.59 -15.75 -6.44
N ASP A 57 -8.06 -16.57 -7.33
CA ASP A 57 -7.79 -18.00 -7.07
C ASP A 57 -6.49 -18.17 -6.26
N MET A 58 -6.44 -17.50 -5.10
CA MET A 58 -5.32 -17.58 -4.17
C MET A 58 -5.83 -17.73 -2.74
N SER A 59 -5.18 -18.59 -1.97
CA SER A 59 -5.43 -18.70 -0.55
C SER A 59 -4.76 -17.56 0.23
N VAL A 60 -5.26 -17.28 1.44
CA VAL A 60 -4.63 -16.32 2.36
C VAL A 60 -3.17 -16.67 2.64
N LYS A 61 -2.85 -17.98 2.79
CA LYS A 61 -1.48 -18.45 3.04
C LYS A 61 -0.53 -18.16 1.87
N GLU A 62 -1.01 -18.28 0.63
CA GLU A 62 -0.20 -17.94 -0.55
C GLU A 62 0.09 -16.44 -0.59
N VAL A 63 -0.88 -15.58 -0.27
CA VAL A 63 -0.64 -14.14 -0.17
C VAL A 63 0.31 -13.80 0.97
N GLU A 64 0.14 -14.42 2.13
CA GLU A 64 1.03 -14.24 3.29
C GLU A 64 2.46 -14.67 2.99
N ALA A 65 2.67 -15.72 2.20
CA ALA A 65 3.99 -16.20 1.78
C ALA A 65 4.74 -15.23 0.85
N LEU A 66 4.06 -14.23 0.27
CA LEU A 66 4.70 -13.18 -0.53
C LEU A 66 5.39 -12.12 0.34
N ALA A 67 5.05 -12.02 1.63
CA ALA A 67 5.59 -11.02 2.52
C ALA A 67 6.78 -11.55 3.34
N THR A 68 7.70 -10.64 3.72
CA THR A 68 8.82 -10.97 4.62
C THR A 68 8.33 -11.26 6.03
N GLU A 69 7.36 -10.48 6.53
CA GLU A 69 6.75 -10.65 7.84
C GLU A 69 5.24 -10.39 7.77
N VAL A 70 4.47 -11.23 8.45
CA VAL A 70 3.01 -11.14 8.50
C VAL A 70 2.56 -10.79 9.92
N HIS A 71 1.70 -9.79 10.04
CA HIS A 71 1.14 -9.36 11.31
C HIS A 71 -0.35 -9.62 11.37
N SER A 72 -0.81 -10.20 12.50
CA SER A 72 -2.25 -10.32 12.76
C SER A 72 -2.89 -8.94 12.89
N ALA A 73 -3.98 -8.69 12.19
CA ALA A 73 -4.73 -7.43 12.25
C ALA A 73 -5.21 -7.06 13.68
N LYS A 74 -5.31 -8.06 14.57
CA LYS A 74 -5.74 -7.89 15.96
C LYS A 74 -4.57 -7.61 16.92
N ASN A 75 -3.33 -7.81 16.49
CA ASN A 75 -2.15 -7.64 17.34
C ASN A 75 -1.69 -6.17 17.32
N ILE A 76 -2.33 -5.32 18.11
CA ILE A 76 -1.96 -3.91 18.25
C ILE A 76 -0.60 -3.69 18.92
N GLY A 77 0.02 -4.72 19.48
CA GLY A 77 1.37 -4.71 20.07
C GLY A 77 2.47 -5.12 19.08
N ALA A 78 2.17 -5.35 17.80
CA ALA A 78 3.16 -5.69 16.79
C ALA A 78 4.20 -4.56 16.58
N THR A 79 5.37 -4.90 16.04
CA THR A 79 6.48 -3.95 15.81
C THR A 79 6.07 -2.72 15.01
N ILE A 80 5.23 -2.90 13.99
CA ILE A 80 4.73 -1.83 13.11
C ILE A 80 3.78 -0.84 13.82
N SER A 81 3.33 -1.14 15.04
CA SER A 81 2.53 -0.23 15.87
C SER A 81 3.36 0.80 16.65
N SER A 82 4.70 0.71 16.56
CA SER A 82 5.64 1.59 17.26
C SER A 82 6.40 2.52 16.32
N GLY A 83 6.48 3.81 16.67
CA GLY A 83 7.27 4.79 15.92
C GLY A 83 8.78 4.52 15.93
N SER A 84 9.29 3.79 16.93
CA SER A 84 10.71 3.39 16.98
C SER A 84 11.08 2.34 15.94
N PHE A 85 10.11 1.59 15.43
CA PHE A 85 10.32 0.67 14.31
C PHE A 85 10.39 1.46 12.99
N LYS A 86 11.61 1.60 12.47
CA LYS A 86 11.85 2.43 11.28
C LYS A 86 11.39 1.73 10.01
N THR A 87 10.55 2.42 9.25
CA THR A 87 10.06 1.99 7.93
C THR A 87 10.14 3.16 6.95
N MET A 88 10.14 2.86 5.65
CA MET A 88 10.00 3.86 4.57
C MET A 88 8.61 4.52 4.59
N GLY A 89 7.63 3.80 5.12
CA GLY A 89 6.24 4.21 5.18
C GLY A 89 5.30 3.02 5.03
N MET A 90 4.11 3.29 4.52
CA MET A 90 3.06 2.28 4.35
C MET A 90 2.25 2.53 3.07
N VAL A 91 1.88 1.44 2.41
CA VAL A 91 0.86 1.42 1.35
C VAL A 91 -0.36 0.67 1.86
N VAL A 92 -1.55 1.20 1.64
CA VAL A 92 -2.81 0.46 1.83
C VAL A 92 -3.44 0.22 0.47
N ALA A 93 -3.41 -1.02 0.01
CA ALA A 93 -3.83 -1.43 -1.34
C ALA A 93 -4.62 -2.74 -1.34
N PRO A 94 -5.92 -2.71 -1.58
CA PRO A 94 -6.77 -1.52 -1.70
C PRO A 94 -7.05 -0.89 -0.33
N CYS A 95 -7.46 0.38 -0.33
CA CYS A 95 -7.94 1.09 0.86
C CYS A 95 -9.47 1.24 0.80
N SER A 96 -10.18 0.58 1.70
CA SER A 96 -11.64 0.70 1.84
C SER A 96 -12.02 2.02 2.51
N ILE A 97 -13.26 2.46 2.33
CA ILE A 97 -13.81 3.66 3.00
C ILE A 97 -13.75 3.52 4.53
N LYS A 98 -13.98 2.32 5.07
CA LYS A 98 -13.81 2.07 6.50
C LYS A 98 -12.38 2.39 6.95
N SER A 99 -11.39 1.81 6.28
CA SER A 99 -9.97 2.04 6.61
C SER A 99 -9.56 3.49 6.39
N LEU A 100 -10.02 4.12 5.31
CA LEU A 100 -9.81 5.54 5.06
C LEU A 100 -10.35 6.40 6.21
N SER A 101 -11.58 6.13 6.68
CA SER A 101 -12.20 6.87 7.77
C SER A 101 -11.45 6.70 9.09
N GLU A 102 -11.05 5.47 9.42
CA GLU A 102 -10.23 5.21 10.60
C GLU A 102 -8.90 5.99 10.56
N ILE A 103 -8.22 6.00 9.42
CA ILE A 103 -6.95 6.70 9.21
C ILE A 103 -7.13 8.22 9.27
N ALA A 104 -8.15 8.74 8.60
CA ALA A 104 -8.42 10.18 8.52
C ALA A 104 -8.71 10.81 9.89
N TYR A 105 -9.36 10.06 10.77
CA TYR A 105 -9.78 10.55 12.08
C TYR A 105 -8.98 9.97 13.26
N GLY A 106 -7.86 9.28 12.99
CA GLY A 106 -7.00 8.73 14.02
C GLY A 106 -7.64 7.61 14.85
N MET A 107 -8.62 6.91 14.27
CA MET A 107 -9.29 5.79 14.93
C MET A 107 -8.47 4.52 14.76
N THR A 108 -7.78 4.09 15.81
CA THR A 108 -6.85 2.96 15.78
C THR A 108 -7.50 1.65 16.24
N GLY A 109 -8.64 1.29 15.62
CA GLY A 109 -9.42 0.11 16.00
C GLY A 109 -8.76 -1.25 15.70
N GLY A 110 -7.69 -1.28 14.90
CA GLY A 110 -6.92 -2.46 14.57
C GLY A 110 -5.50 -2.11 14.16
N LEU A 111 -4.67 -3.13 13.95
CA LEU A 111 -3.26 -2.92 13.62
C LEU A 111 -3.07 -2.14 12.31
N LEU A 112 -3.92 -2.33 11.30
CA LEU A 112 -3.81 -1.65 10.02
C LEU A 112 -3.94 -0.12 10.20
N SER A 113 -5.01 0.35 10.85
CA SER A 113 -5.23 1.77 11.11
C SER A 113 -4.22 2.32 12.12
N ARG A 114 -3.79 1.51 13.11
CA ARG A 114 -2.73 1.91 14.04
C ARG A 114 -1.39 2.10 13.35
N ALA A 115 -0.98 1.20 12.47
CA ALA A 115 0.27 1.32 11.72
C ALA A 115 0.26 2.57 10.81
N ALA A 116 -0.86 2.85 10.16
CA ALA A 116 -1.04 4.06 9.36
C ALA A 116 -0.94 5.34 10.20
N ASP A 117 -1.56 5.38 11.39
CA ASP A 117 -1.45 6.49 12.35
C ASP A 117 0.01 6.70 12.78
N VAL A 118 0.74 5.62 13.06
CA VAL A 118 2.17 5.70 13.40
C VAL A 118 2.99 6.28 12.24
N VAL A 119 2.74 5.83 11.01
CA VAL A 119 3.42 6.33 9.82
C VAL A 119 3.19 7.83 9.65
N LEU A 120 1.96 8.30 9.82
CA LEU A 120 1.60 9.72 9.72
C LEU A 120 2.26 10.56 10.82
N LYS A 121 2.17 10.14 12.10
CA LYS A 121 2.77 10.90 13.21
C LYS A 121 4.30 10.99 13.14
N GLU A 122 4.95 9.97 12.57
CA GLU A 122 6.39 9.94 12.32
C GLU A 122 6.80 10.67 11.02
N ARG A 123 5.84 11.32 10.33
CA ARG A 123 6.04 12.04 9.07
C ARG A 123 6.64 11.16 7.96
N ARG A 124 6.30 9.87 7.98
CA ARG A 124 6.65 8.92 6.93
C ARG A 124 5.57 8.88 5.85
N ARG A 125 5.92 8.42 4.68
CA ARG A 125 5.01 8.36 3.52
C ARG A 125 3.92 7.32 3.73
N LEU A 126 2.65 7.73 3.61
CA LEU A 126 1.48 6.86 3.62
C LEU A 126 0.74 7.02 2.29
N VAL A 127 0.62 5.93 1.53
CA VAL A 127 -0.09 5.91 0.25
C VAL A 127 -1.35 5.06 0.39
N LEU A 128 -2.50 5.64 0.03
CA LEU A 128 -3.81 5.00 0.14
C LEU A 128 -4.41 4.81 -1.27
N LEU A 129 -4.44 3.56 -1.76
CA LEU A 129 -5.15 3.22 -3.00
C LEU A 129 -6.65 3.12 -2.69
N VAL A 130 -7.28 4.27 -2.49
CA VAL A 130 -8.69 4.34 -2.12
C VAL A 130 -9.56 3.81 -3.26
N ARG A 131 -10.35 2.77 -2.96
CA ARG A 131 -11.26 2.18 -3.95
C ARG A 131 -12.69 2.23 -3.46
N GLU A 132 -13.44 3.16 -4.06
CA GLU A 132 -14.87 3.35 -3.83
C GLU A 132 -15.49 4.09 -5.01
N THR A 133 -16.71 3.71 -5.38
CA THR A 133 -17.50 4.39 -6.41
C THR A 133 -18.97 3.98 -6.32
N PRO A 134 -19.95 4.90 -6.51
CA PRO A 134 -19.82 6.36 -6.58
C PRO A 134 -19.46 6.96 -5.21
N LEU A 135 -18.94 8.18 -5.22
CA LEU A 135 -18.59 8.91 -3.99
C LEU A 135 -19.71 9.88 -3.59
N HIS A 136 -20.06 9.90 -2.30
CA HIS A 136 -20.87 10.98 -1.72
C HIS A 136 -19.99 12.00 -1.00
N THR A 137 -20.55 13.14 -0.64
CA THR A 137 -19.84 14.27 0.00
C THR A 137 -19.06 13.85 1.26
N GLY A 138 -19.58 12.91 2.04
CA GLY A 138 -18.87 12.38 3.23
C GLY A 138 -17.56 11.71 2.87
N HIS A 139 -17.53 10.87 1.82
CA HIS A 139 -16.30 10.25 1.33
C HIS A 139 -15.28 11.30 0.89
N ILE A 140 -15.72 12.33 0.17
CA ILE A 140 -14.84 13.41 -0.32
C ILE A 140 -14.25 14.19 0.86
N ARG A 141 -15.04 14.50 1.90
CA ARG A 141 -14.54 15.15 3.11
C ARG A 141 -13.54 14.30 3.87
N THR A 142 -13.79 13.00 3.96
CA THR A 142 -12.85 12.05 4.59
C THR A 142 -11.53 11.94 3.81
N MET A 143 -11.60 11.96 2.48
CA MET A 143 -10.40 12.02 1.62
C MET A 143 -9.63 13.31 1.86
N LEU A 144 -10.32 14.46 1.91
CA LEU A 144 -9.69 15.75 2.21
C LEU A 144 -8.97 15.69 3.56
N GLN A 145 -9.63 15.22 4.61
CA GLN A 145 -9.04 15.09 5.95
C GLN A 145 -7.81 14.19 5.96
N ALA A 146 -7.85 13.03 5.28
CA ALA A 146 -6.70 12.14 5.19
C ALA A 146 -5.52 12.82 4.47
N SER A 147 -5.79 13.58 3.41
CA SER A 147 -4.78 14.34 2.66
C SER A 147 -4.16 15.46 3.50
N GLU A 148 -4.97 16.21 4.25
CA GLU A 148 -4.50 17.25 5.18
C GLU A 148 -3.61 16.68 6.29
N ASN A 149 -3.89 15.46 6.75
CA ASN A 149 -3.04 14.74 7.71
C ASN A 149 -1.72 14.25 7.09
N GLY A 150 -1.56 14.34 5.77
CA GLY A 150 -0.33 14.00 5.06
C GLY A 150 -0.36 12.65 4.32
N ALA A 151 -1.52 11.99 4.21
CA ALA A 151 -1.65 10.80 3.38
C ALA A 151 -1.69 11.17 1.89
N ILE A 152 -1.08 10.35 1.06
CA ILE A 152 -1.16 10.44 -0.40
C ILE A 152 -2.35 9.60 -0.85
N LEU A 153 -3.38 10.24 -1.38
CA LEU A 153 -4.53 9.56 -1.97
C LEU A 153 -4.20 9.18 -3.41
N MET A 154 -4.24 7.90 -3.69
CA MET A 154 -3.94 7.35 -5.01
C MET A 154 -5.02 6.34 -5.43
N PRO A 155 -6.22 6.79 -5.79
CA PRO A 155 -7.22 5.89 -6.36
C PRO A 155 -6.66 5.15 -7.57
N PRO A 156 -6.94 3.84 -7.72
CA PRO A 156 -6.43 3.04 -8.83
C PRO A 156 -7.18 3.35 -10.13
N VAL A 157 -6.96 4.55 -10.67
CA VAL A 157 -7.57 5.02 -11.92
C VAL A 157 -6.73 4.53 -13.10
N PRO A 158 -7.32 3.84 -14.09
CA PRO A 158 -6.60 3.32 -15.25
C PRO A 158 -5.92 4.43 -16.07
N ALA A 159 -4.63 4.24 -16.35
CA ALA A 159 -3.83 5.16 -17.18
C ALA A 159 -3.95 4.79 -18.67
N LEU A 160 -5.05 5.14 -19.30
CA LEU A 160 -5.35 4.75 -20.70
C LEU A 160 -4.37 5.33 -21.72
N TYR A 161 -3.66 6.42 -21.38
CA TYR A 161 -2.59 6.97 -22.23
C TYR A 161 -1.41 6.00 -22.41
N ALA A 162 -1.23 5.07 -21.49
CA ALA A 162 -0.22 4.00 -21.59
C ALA A 162 -0.64 2.85 -22.55
N ARG A 163 -1.86 2.92 -23.10
CA ARG A 163 -2.45 1.91 -24.03
C ARG A 163 -2.36 0.47 -23.47
N PRO A 164 -2.91 0.19 -22.28
CA PRO A 164 -2.86 -1.15 -21.69
C PRO A 164 -3.59 -2.15 -22.59
N ASN A 165 -3.05 -3.35 -22.74
CA ASN A 165 -3.65 -4.44 -23.52
C ASN A 165 -4.36 -5.46 -22.63
N SER A 166 -4.17 -5.39 -21.32
CA SER A 166 -4.71 -6.32 -20.32
C SER A 166 -5.04 -5.61 -19.02
N ILE A 167 -5.80 -6.28 -18.16
CA ILE A 167 -6.03 -5.84 -16.78
C ILE A 167 -4.71 -5.82 -16.02
N ASP A 168 -3.83 -6.79 -16.25
CA ASP A 168 -2.53 -6.86 -15.61
C ASP A 168 -1.64 -5.65 -15.94
N ASP A 169 -1.72 -5.13 -17.16
CA ASP A 169 -1.01 -3.90 -17.53
C ASP A 169 -1.50 -2.70 -16.70
N MET A 170 -2.83 -2.59 -16.47
CA MET A 170 -3.40 -1.53 -15.63
C MET A 170 -2.97 -1.67 -14.18
N VAL A 171 -2.97 -2.90 -13.65
CA VAL A 171 -2.52 -3.21 -12.29
C VAL A 171 -1.03 -2.90 -12.15
N ASN A 172 -0.21 -3.38 -13.08
CA ASN A 172 1.24 -3.14 -13.09
C ASN A 172 1.57 -1.65 -13.14
N HIS A 173 0.89 -0.88 -13.99
CA HIS A 173 1.08 0.56 -14.06
C HIS A 173 0.77 1.24 -12.72
N THR A 174 -0.36 0.90 -12.11
CA THR A 174 -0.76 1.47 -10.80
C THR A 174 0.24 1.10 -9.70
N VAL A 175 0.64 -0.18 -9.63
CA VAL A 175 1.62 -0.66 -8.65
C VAL A 175 2.99 0.01 -8.85
N GLY A 176 3.47 0.09 -10.08
CA GLY A 176 4.75 0.74 -10.38
C GLY A 176 4.73 2.23 -10.00
N ARG A 177 3.65 2.95 -10.33
CA ARG A 177 3.48 4.35 -9.91
C ARG A 177 3.40 4.53 -8.39
N CYS A 178 2.80 3.56 -7.69
CA CYS A 178 2.80 3.54 -6.23
C CYS A 178 4.22 3.35 -5.68
N LEU A 179 5.01 2.45 -6.25
CA LEU A 179 6.39 2.18 -5.83
C LEU A 179 7.34 3.34 -6.15
N ASP A 180 7.10 4.09 -7.24
CA ASP A 180 7.83 5.35 -7.53
C ASP A 180 7.72 6.34 -6.35
N LEU A 181 6.59 6.39 -5.66
CA LEU A 181 6.43 7.25 -4.47
C LEU A 181 7.34 6.84 -3.30
N PHE A 182 7.94 5.67 -3.32
CA PHE A 182 8.88 5.19 -2.31
C PHE A 182 10.32 5.09 -2.84
N ASP A 183 10.58 5.70 -4.00
CA ASP A 183 11.89 5.63 -4.66
C ASP A 183 12.35 4.17 -4.89
N ILE A 184 11.39 3.30 -5.25
CA ILE A 184 11.61 1.90 -5.62
C ILE A 184 11.42 1.80 -7.13
N GLU A 185 12.54 1.65 -7.84
CA GLU A 185 12.51 1.51 -9.28
C GLU A 185 11.97 0.14 -9.71
N THR A 186 11.09 0.17 -10.72
CA THR A 186 10.53 -1.04 -11.33
C THR A 186 10.44 -0.88 -12.85
N ALA A 187 10.47 -2.00 -13.57
CA ALA A 187 10.23 -2.03 -15.01
C ALA A 187 8.73 -2.05 -15.38
N LEU A 188 7.84 -1.83 -14.40
CA LEU A 188 6.38 -1.97 -14.60
C LEU A 188 5.73 -0.78 -15.29
N VAL A 189 6.37 0.39 -15.31
CA VAL A 189 5.80 1.62 -15.82
C VAL A 189 6.51 2.06 -17.08
N SER A 190 5.75 2.14 -18.18
CA SER A 190 6.19 2.88 -19.36
C SER A 190 6.15 4.37 -19.02
N ARG A 191 7.33 5.01 -18.93
CA ARG A 191 7.41 6.41 -18.54
C ARG A 191 7.00 7.30 -19.71
N TRP A 192 6.24 8.35 -19.42
CA TRP A 192 5.84 9.34 -20.42
C TRP A 192 7.06 10.11 -20.92
N ALA A 193 7.37 9.98 -22.20
CA ALA A 193 8.51 10.63 -22.84
C ALA A 193 8.16 11.95 -23.56
N GLY A 194 6.91 12.40 -23.46
CA GLY A 194 6.40 13.58 -24.16
C GLY A 194 5.58 13.24 -25.42
N MET A 195 4.85 14.21 -25.94
CA MET A 195 4.10 14.02 -27.19
C MET A 195 5.07 13.83 -28.38
N GLY A 196 4.89 12.72 -29.13
CA GLY A 196 5.65 12.46 -30.35
C GLY A 196 6.88 11.55 -30.21
N GLN A 197 7.23 11.07 -29.00
CA GLN A 197 8.36 10.16 -28.80
C GLN A 197 7.96 8.68 -28.59
N ASN A 198 6.69 8.36 -28.51
CA ASN A 198 6.19 6.99 -28.45
C ASN A 198 5.84 6.51 -29.88
N LYS A 199 6.83 5.98 -30.60
CA LYS A 199 6.63 5.11 -31.76
C LYS A 199 7.09 3.71 -31.42
#